data_83d9d2454d6a691a453fe0764e7c58f6
#
_entry.id   83d9d2454d6a691a453fe0764e7c58f6
#
_cell.length_a   1.000
_cell.length_b   1.000
_cell.length_c   1.000
_cell.angle_alpha   90.00
_cell.angle_beta   90.00
_cell.angle_gamma   90.00
#
_symmetry.space_group_name_H-M   'P 1'
#
loop_
_entity.id
_entity.type
_entity.pdbx_description
1 polymer ?
#
loop_
_entity_poly.entity_id
_entity_poly.type
_entity_poly.pdbx_seq_one_letter_code
_entity_poly.pdbx_strand_id
1 'polypeptide(L)'
;MVSALKGKALALISGGLDSTLAVRMVKEMGLQVEAVHFTTPFCQCDKCSVDTTAERLDIKVHHIFLGEEFLKVVADPPHGWGSQMNVCIDCRILMLRRAKTLAEEIGAGFFVTGEVLGQRPMSQHSSAMRLIEREAGVESLVLRPLSGKLMKQTQMEDEGIVDRGRLLDISGRRRLPQFELAEKLGVYDYPCPSGGCLLTDPEFAMRIRDYLENEGPPTIEAILLLKVGRHFRVGSTRVVVGRNELENNILEGFARRGGTRLEVEGISGPVTLALGCDEAAVNAGAKLTVRYSDAPRGDLSWVKVTSADSERRIQAEAADDDTLESMRIKGTKSRNKKASGSRALGGIPTQSVTDLHY
;
A
#
# COMPACT_ATOMS: atom_id res chain seq x y z
N MET A 1 -12.33 32.05 19.56
CA MET A 1 -13.38 31.03 19.68
C MET A 1 -12.77 29.63 19.46
N VAL A 2 -12.09 29.05 20.47
CA VAL A 2 -11.38 27.77 20.36
C VAL A 2 -11.97 26.70 21.31
N SER A 3 -13.02 27.02 22.05
CA SER A 3 -13.46 26.20 23.19
C SER A 3 -14.51 25.11 22.89
N ALA A 4 -15.11 25.05 21.71
CA ALA A 4 -16.20 24.10 21.42
C ALA A 4 -15.75 22.80 20.71
N LEU A 5 -14.50 22.71 20.27
CA LEU A 5 -13.97 21.58 19.49
C LEU A 5 -13.29 20.50 20.34
N LYS A 6 -13.12 20.73 21.61
CA LYS A 6 -12.17 20.00 22.50
C LYS A 6 -12.55 18.57 22.86
N GLY A 7 -13.75 18.09 22.58
CA GLY A 7 -14.21 16.75 22.99
C GLY A 7 -14.45 15.74 21.86
N LYS A 8 -14.22 16.12 20.59
CA LYS A 8 -14.46 15.26 19.44
C LYS A 8 -13.16 14.81 18.76
N ALA A 9 -13.02 13.53 18.57
CA ALA A 9 -11.88 12.88 17.90
C ALA A 9 -12.23 12.41 16.49
N LEU A 10 -11.27 12.46 15.58
CA LEU A 10 -11.31 11.73 14.31
C LEU A 10 -10.38 10.51 14.39
N ALA A 11 -10.95 9.31 14.37
CA ALA A 11 -10.19 8.07 14.43
C ALA A 11 -9.85 7.54 13.03
N LEU A 12 -8.58 7.23 12.79
CA LEU A 12 -8.16 6.54 11.57
C LEU A 12 -8.34 5.04 11.79
N ILE A 13 -9.35 4.45 11.12
CA ILE A 13 -9.68 3.04 11.28
C ILE A 13 -9.36 2.23 10.01
N SER A 14 -8.92 1.00 10.22
CA SER A 14 -8.62 0.04 9.15
C SER A 14 -9.51 -1.21 9.20
N GLY A 15 -10.46 -1.26 10.11
CA GLY A 15 -11.25 -2.47 10.39
C GLY A 15 -10.47 -3.55 11.15
N GLY A 16 -9.20 -3.33 11.47
CA GLY A 16 -8.38 -4.28 12.24
C GLY A 16 -8.48 -4.06 13.75
N LEU A 17 -8.09 -5.09 14.52
CA LEU A 17 -8.16 -5.14 15.99
C LEU A 17 -7.62 -3.86 16.66
N ASP A 18 -6.39 -3.45 16.33
CA ASP A 18 -5.73 -2.36 17.05
C ASP A 18 -6.51 -1.03 16.91
N SER A 19 -7.03 -0.72 15.71
CA SER A 19 -7.84 0.49 15.50
C SER A 19 -9.19 0.42 16.22
N THR A 20 -9.81 -0.75 16.26
CA THR A 20 -11.06 -0.98 16.98
C THR A 20 -10.89 -0.79 18.49
N LEU A 21 -9.82 -1.36 19.05
CA LEU A 21 -9.48 -1.20 20.47
C LEU A 21 -9.20 0.25 20.83
N ALA A 22 -8.45 0.96 20.00
CA ALA A 22 -8.15 2.38 20.22
C ALA A 22 -9.42 3.23 20.28
N VAL A 23 -10.35 3.03 19.35
CA VAL A 23 -11.64 3.72 19.34
C VAL A 23 -12.48 3.35 20.57
N ARG A 24 -12.55 2.07 20.92
CA ARG A 24 -13.31 1.60 22.08
C ARG A 24 -12.82 2.26 23.36
N MET A 25 -11.51 2.31 23.58
CA MET A 25 -10.90 2.97 24.75
C MET A 25 -11.28 4.45 24.84
N VAL A 26 -11.21 5.18 23.71
CA VAL A 26 -11.52 6.62 23.68
C VAL A 26 -13.03 6.86 23.93
N LYS A 27 -13.91 6.03 23.38
CA LYS A 27 -15.35 6.09 23.70
C LYS A 27 -15.64 5.82 25.17
N GLU A 28 -14.94 4.87 25.79
CA GLU A 28 -15.09 4.62 27.24
C GLU A 28 -14.60 5.79 28.11
N MET A 29 -13.76 6.67 27.60
CA MET A 29 -13.41 7.94 28.26
C MET A 29 -14.52 9.00 28.13
N GLY A 30 -15.62 8.70 27.44
CA GLY A 30 -16.76 9.61 27.26
C GLY A 30 -16.56 10.60 26.10
N LEU A 31 -15.56 10.39 25.24
CA LEU A 31 -15.26 11.29 24.12
C LEU A 31 -16.10 10.95 22.88
N GLN A 32 -16.51 11.97 22.15
CA GLN A 32 -17.15 11.79 20.86
C GLN A 32 -16.12 11.37 19.79
N VAL A 33 -16.47 10.35 18.98
CA VAL A 33 -15.58 9.82 17.95
C VAL A 33 -16.34 9.72 16.63
N GLU A 34 -15.80 10.32 15.58
CA GLU A 34 -16.07 9.93 14.21
C GLU A 34 -14.83 9.24 13.65
N ALA A 35 -15.01 8.44 12.62
CA ALA A 35 -13.90 7.69 12.02
C ALA A 35 -13.68 8.04 10.56
N VAL A 36 -12.46 7.88 10.08
CA VAL A 36 -12.10 7.91 8.67
C VAL A 36 -11.43 6.59 8.28
N HIS A 37 -11.90 6.02 7.19
CA HIS A 37 -11.31 4.86 6.53
C HIS A 37 -10.69 5.27 5.20
N PHE A 38 -9.40 5.02 5.06
CA PHE A 38 -8.68 5.28 3.82
C PHE A 38 -8.50 4.00 3.02
N THR A 39 -8.87 4.05 1.74
CA THR A 39 -8.58 3.00 0.77
C THR A 39 -7.61 3.51 -0.30
N THR A 40 -6.80 2.61 -0.85
CA THR A 40 -5.86 2.92 -1.92
C THR A 40 -5.96 1.86 -3.01
N PRO A 41 -5.45 2.11 -4.21
CA PRO A 41 -5.39 1.08 -5.26
C PRO A 41 -4.62 -0.19 -4.86
N PHE A 42 -3.84 -0.14 -3.77
CA PHE A 42 -2.98 -1.24 -3.30
C PHE A 42 -3.54 -2.02 -2.10
N CYS A 43 -4.74 -1.71 -1.65
CA CYS A 43 -5.39 -2.48 -0.59
C CYS A 43 -5.71 -3.89 -1.08
N GLN A 44 -5.41 -4.90 -0.26
CA GLN A 44 -5.72 -6.31 -0.52
C GLN A 44 -7.08 -6.72 0.03
N CYS A 45 -7.64 -5.93 0.93
CA CYS A 45 -8.81 -6.31 1.70
C CYS A 45 -10.08 -5.68 1.11
N ASP A 46 -10.79 -6.43 0.28
CA ASP A 46 -12.13 -6.07 -0.19
C ASP A 46 -13.22 -6.33 0.90
N LYS A 47 -12.82 -7.00 1.98
CA LYS A 47 -13.72 -7.47 3.05
C LYS A 47 -13.42 -6.84 4.40
N CYS A 48 -12.69 -5.73 4.46
CA CYS A 48 -12.56 -5.01 5.71
C CYS A 48 -13.94 -4.47 6.09
N SER A 49 -14.60 -5.16 6.99
CA SER A 49 -15.90 -4.77 7.55
C SER A 49 -15.74 -3.55 8.44
N VAL A 50 -15.19 -2.48 7.88
CA VAL A 50 -15.07 -1.20 8.59
C VAL A 50 -16.44 -0.72 8.99
N ASP A 51 -17.43 -0.86 8.10
CA ASP A 51 -18.79 -0.44 8.34
C ASP A 51 -19.44 -1.27 9.48
N THR A 52 -19.27 -2.60 9.47
CA THR A 52 -19.73 -3.45 10.56
C THR A 52 -19.04 -3.10 11.89
N THR A 53 -17.74 -2.81 11.87
CA THR A 53 -17.01 -2.36 13.05
C THR A 53 -17.54 -1.02 13.55
N ALA A 54 -17.83 -0.11 12.65
CA ALA A 54 -18.37 1.20 12.97
C ALA A 54 -19.78 1.14 13.56
N GLU A 55 -20.64 0.31 13.00
CA GLU A 55 -21.99 0.04 13.54
C GLU A 55 -21.92 -0.49 14.97
N ARG A 56 -21.04 -1.46 15.25
CA ARG A 56 -20.82 -2.00 16.60
C ARG A 56 -20.25 -1.00 17.58
N LEU A 57 -19.40 -0.11 17.09
CA LEU A 57 -18.84 0.97 17.90
C LEU A 57 -19.79 2.16 18.00
N ASP A 58 -20.92 2.15 17.29
CA ASP A 58 -21.84 3.28 17.19
C ASP A 58 -21.09 4.58 16.87
N ILE A 59 -20.40 4.60 15.74
CA ILE A 59 -19.65 5.75 15.22
C ILE A 59 -19.91 5.95 13.74
N LYS A 60 -19.91 7.20 13.30
CA LYS A 60 -19.97 7.56 11.88
C LYS A 60 -18.60 7.35 11.23
N VAL A 61 -18.59 6.76 10.03
CA VAL A 61 -17.38 6.58 9.21
C VAL A 61 -17.45 7.41 7.95
N HIS A 62 -16.33 8.05 7.64
CA HIS A 62 -16.07 8.72 6.38
C HIS A 62 -15.12 7.85 5.55
N HIS A 63 -15.48 7.56 4.29
CA HIS A 63 -14.64 6.78 3.37
C HIS A 63 -13.91 7.73 2.41
N ILE A 64 -12.58 7.63 2.38
CA ILE A 64 -11.74 8.44 1.49
C ILE A 64 -10.88 7.50 0.64
N PHE A 65 -11.05 7.58 -0.68
CA PHE A 65 -10.20 6.89 -1.63
C PHE A 65 -9.01 7.77 -2.01
N LEU A 66 -7.81 7.31 -1.67
CA LEU A 66 -6.55 7.94 -2.07
C LEU A 66 -6.12 7.34 -3.42
N GLY A 67 -6.62 7.91 -4.51
CA GLY A 67 -6.37 7.43 -5.86
C GLY A 67 -5.04 7.94 -6.43
N GLU A 68 -5.12 8.88 -7.37
CA GLU A 68 -3.97 9.40 -8.10
C GLU A 68 -2.93 10.09 -7.21
N GLU A 69 -3.35 10.75 -6.14
CA GLU A 69 -2.42 11.37 -5.20
C GLU A 69 -1.51 10.34 -4.52
N PHE A 70 -2.04 9.15 -4.22
CA PHE A 70 -1.24 8.07 -3.67
C PHE A 70 -0.32 7.44 -4.72
N LEU A 71 -0.76 7.37 -5.99
CA LEU A 71 0.09 6.90 -7.08
C LEU A 71 1.32 7.79 -7.28
N LYS A 72 1.18 9.11 -7.14
CA LYS A 72 2.32 10.06 -7.17
C LYS A 72 3.31 9.77 -6.05
N VAL A 73 2.82 9.51 -4.84
CA VAL A 73 3.66 9.14 -3.69
C VAL A 73 4.39 7.81 -3.93
N VAL A 74 3.75 6.83 -4.56
CA VAL A 74 4.38 5.54 -4.86
C VAL A 74 5.44 5.67 -5.94
N ALA A 75 5.22 6.55 -6.93
CA ALA A 75 6.17 6.77 -8.02
C ALA A 75 7.46 7.46 -7.55
N ASP A 76 7.35 8.44 -6.64
CA ASP A 76 8.49 9.23 -6.13
C ASP A 76 8.28 9.58 -4.65
N PRO A 77 8.52 8.64 -3.73
CA PRO A 77 8.31 8.87 -2.31
C PRO A 77 9.44 9.70 -1.69
N PRO A 78 9.14 10.84 -1.05
CA PRO A 78 10.14 11.68 -0.37
C PRO A 78 11.00 10.94 0.66
N HIS A 79 10.43 9.94 1.34
CA HIS A 79 11.14 9.14 2.36
C HIS A 79 11.58 7.76 1.84
N GLY A 80 11.50 7.54 0.52
CA GLY A 80 11.93 6.31 -0.13
C GLY A 80 11.00 5.13 0.08
N TRP A 81 11.34 4.04 -0.60
CA TRP A 81 10.65 2.77 -0.45
C TRP A 81 11.20 1.96 0.72
N GLY A 82 10.37 1.15 1.33
CA GLY A 82 10.78 0.17 2.34
C GLY A 82 11.51 -1.03 1.73
N SER A 83 11.38 -2.19 2.37
CA SER A 83 12.05 -3.42 1.90
C SER A 83 11.57 -3.89 0.52
N GLN A 84 10.37 -3.51 0.12
CA GLN A 84 9.79 -3.73 -1.20
C GLN A 84 9.50 -2.38 -1.89
N MET A 85 8.25 -2.12 -2.26
CA MET A 85 7.82 -0.83 -2.85
C MET A 85 6.90 -0.05 -1.90
N ASN A 86 6.87 -0.43 -0.63
CA ASN A 86 6.01 0.17 0.37
C ASN A 86 6.53 1.53 0.82
N VAL A 87 5.65 2.52 0.79
CA VAL A 87 5.90 3.94 1.12
C VAL A 87 5.24 4.31 2.45
N CYS A 88 5.45 3.49 3.51
CA CYS A 88 4.66 3.56 4.73
C CYS A 88 4.73 4.91 5.46
N ILE A 89 5.85 5.64 5.40
CA ILE A 89 5.99 6.97 6.01
C ILE A 89 5.13 7.97 5.24
N ASP A 90 5.35 8.06 3.92
CA ASP A 90 4.64 9.01 3.06
C ASP A 90 3.14 8.71 2.96
N CYS A 91 2.77 7.43 2.99
CA CYS A 91 1.38 6.98 3.10
C CYS A 91 0.70 7.54 4.36
N ARG A 92 1.37 7.50 5.51
CA ARG A 92 0.84 8.01 6.77
C ARG A 92 0.76 9.53 6.78
N ILE A 93 1.76 10.22 6.22
CA ILE A 93 1.74 11.67 6.06
C ILE A 93 0.54 12.09 5.21
N LEU A 94 0.31 11.43 4.07
CA LEU A 94 -0.82 11.73 3.20
C LEU A 94 -2.16 11.48 3.90
N MET A 95 -2.31 10.33 4.58
CA MET A 95 -3.53 10.02 5.33
C MET A 95 -3.82 11.04 6.41
N LEU A 96 -2.82 11.45 7.19
CA LEU A 96 -3.01 12.45 8.26
C LEU A 96 -3.28 13.86 7.70
N ARG A 97 -2.68 14.25 6.58
CA ARG A 97 -3.02 15.51 5.90
C ARG A 97 -4.49 15.52 5.46
N ARG A 98 -4.97 14.43 4.87
CA ARG A 98 -6.37 14.30 4.47
C ARG A 98 -7.32 14.21 5.68
N ALA A 99 -6.91 13.52 6.74
CA ALA A 99 -7.65 13.47 7.99
C ALA A 99 -7.74 14.86 8.63
N LYS A 100 -6.69 15.69 8.55
CA LYS A 100 -6.70 17.06 9.05
C LYS A 100 -7.76 17.91 8.36
N THR A 101 -7.83 17.87 7.03
CA THR A 101 -8.88 18.57 6.28
C THR A 101 -10.28 18.12 6.71
N LEU A 102 -10.51 16.82 6.82
CA LEU A 102 -11.79 16.29 7.29
C LEU A 102 -12.08 16.69 8.75
N ALA A 103 -11.08 16.68 9.63
CA ALA A 103 -11.24 17.08 11.02
C ALA A 103 -11.71 18.54 11.15
N GLU A 104 -11.17 19.43 10.34
CA GLU A 104 -11.59 20.83 10.26
C GLU A 104 -13.07 20.96 9.82
N GLU A 105 -13.50 20.18 8.83
CA GLU A 105 -14.88 20.17 8.32
C GLU A 105 -15.90 19.67 9.35
N ILE A 106 -15.55 18.61 10.11
CA ILE A 106 -16.46 17.99 11.09
C ILE A 106 -16.31 18.56 12.51
N GLY A 107 -15.35 19.42 12.73
CA GLY A 107 -15.08 20.01 14.03
C GLY A 107 -14.40 19.05 15.02
N ALA A 108 -13.55 18.12 14.56
CA ALA A 108 -12.75 17.27 15.42
C ALA A 108 -11.46 18.01 15.85
N GLY A 109 -11.11 17.91 17.13
CA GLY A 109 -9.95 18.60 17.70
C GLY A 109 -8.67 17.80 17.67
N PHE A 110 -8.72 16.47 17.53
CA PHE A 110 -7.56 15.59 17.54
C PHE A 110 -7.82 14.27 16.82
N PHE A 111 -6.75 13.49 16.65
CA PHE A 111 -6.76 12.23 15.92
C PHE A 111 -6.54 11.05 16.87
N VAL A 112 -7.15 9.91 16.54
CA VAL A 112 -6.93 8.64 17.25
C VAL A 112 -6.45 7.61 16.25
N THR A 113 -5.40 6.88 16.60
CA THR A 113 -4.90 5.76 15.78
C THR A 113 -4.65 4.52 16.64
N GLY A 114 -4.85 3.34 16.04
CA GLY A 114 -4.47 2.05 16.64
C GLY A 114 -3.00 1.69 16.43
N GLU A 115 -2.12 2.67 16.19
CA GLU A 115 -0.69 2.39 16.02
C GLU A 115 -0.06 1.97 17.35
N VAL A 116 0.77 0.91 17.28
CA VAL A 116 1.51 0.40 18.43
C VAL A 116 3.00 0.61 18.22
N LEU A 117 3.67 1.17 19.22
CA LEU A 117 5.10 1.46 19.19
C LEU A 117 5.92 0.19 18.91
N GLY A 118 6.74 0.21 17.86
CA GLY A 118 7.60 -0.92 17.49
C GLY A 118 6.89 -2.07 16.75
N GLN A 119 5.60 -1.99 16.46
CA GLN A 119 4.87 -3.07 15.79
C GLN A 119 5.19 -3.14 14.29
N ARG A 120 5.25 -2.00 13.58
CA ARG A 120 5.63 -1.94 12.17
C ARG A 120 6.99 -1.26 12.01
N PRO A 121 7.97 -1.96 11.37
CA PRO A 121 9.36 -1.50 11.40
C PRO A 121 9.62 -0.18 10.68
N MET A 122 8.84 0.18 9.67
CA MET A 122 9.08 1.40 8.89
C MET A 122 8.39 2.64 9.49
N SER A 123 7.14 2.53 9.95
CA SER A 123 6.33 3.70 10.33
C SER A 123 5.98 3.79 11.81
N GLN A 124 6.17 2.72 12.60
CA GLN A 124 5.72 2.68 14.00
C GLN A 124 6.88 2.64 15.01
N HIS A 125 8.00 3.27 14.71
CA HIS A 125 9.01 3.60 15.70
C HIS A 125 8.95 5.11 16.03
N SER A 126 9.43 5.47 17.21
CA SER A 126 9.24 6.82 17.78
C SER A 126 9.70 7.96 16.86
N SER A 127 10.83 7.81 16.16
CA SER A 127 11.33 8.84 15.24
C SER A 127 10.46 8.97 13.99
N ALA A 128 9.98 7.85 13.41
CA ALA A 128 9.10 7.91 12.25
C ALA A 128 7.74 8.50 12.60
N MET A 129 7.15 8.13 13.74
CA MET A 129 5.88 8.70 14.19
C MET A 129 5.96 10.21 14.35
N ARG A 130 7.04 10.72 14.98
CA ARG A 130 7.26 12.17 15.11
C ARG A 130 7.47 12.88 13.78
N LEU A 131 8.22 12.26 12.86
CA LEU A 131 8.41 12.78 11.51
C LEU A 131 7.08 12.90 10.78
N ILE A 132 6.27 11.84 10.82
CA ILE A 132 4.95 11.78 10.19
C ILE A 132 4.03 12.88 10.73
N GLU A 133 3.94 13.04 12.05
CA GLU A 133 3.13 14.07 12.68
C GLU A 133 3.58 15.50 12.28
N ARG A 134 4.88 15.76 12.33
CA ARG A 134 5.45 17.04 11.94
C ARG A 134 5.14 17.38 10.48
N GLU A 135 5.39 16.45 9.57
CA GLU A 135 5.16 16.70 8.15
C GLU A 135 3.69 16.72 7.74
N ALA A 136 2.84 16.05 8.50
CA ALA A 136 1.40 16.18 8.35
C ALA A 136 0.82 17.44 9.00
N GLY A 137 1.60 18.16 9.82
CA GLY A 137 1.16 19.36 10.55
C GLY A 137 0.11 19.04 11.62
N VAL A 138 0.31 17.91 12.33
CA VAL A 138 -0.57 17.41 13.40
C VAL A 138 0.23 17.02 14.66
N GLU A 139 1.35 17.67 14.90
CA GLU A 139 2.20 17.41 16.06
C GLU A 139 1.41 17.55 17.36
N SER A 140 1.60 16.61 18.28
CA SER A 140 0.91 16.54 19.57
C SER A 140 -0.62 16.37 19.50
N LEU A 141 -1.20 16.20 18.31
CA LEU A 141 -2.63 15.98 18.12
C LEU A 141 -3.01 14.52 17.83
N VAL A 142 -2.05 13.60 17.75
CA VAL A 142 -2.30 12.17 17.43
C VAL A 142 -2.20 11.34 18.70
N LEU A 143 -3.35 10.92 19.21
CA LEU A 143 -3.46 10.02 20.35
C LEU A 143 -3.31 8.56 19.90
N ARG A 144 -2.50 7.78 20.61
CA ARG A 144 -2.28 6.36 20.41
C ARG A 144 -2.59 5.60 21.70
N PRO A 145 -3.87 5.30 21.98
CA PRO A 145 -4.29 4.77 23.27
C PRO A 145 -3.54 3.52 23.71
N LEU A 146 -3.17 2.65 22.74
CA LEU A 146 -2.48 1.39 23.02
C LEU A 146 -1.03 1.56 23.49
N SER A 147 -0.35 2.65 23.11
CA SER A 147 1.06 2.91 23.44
C SER A 147 1.29 4.25 24.14
N GLY A 148 0.25 4.95 24.52
CA GLY A 148 0.33 6.35 24.98
C GLY A 148 1.26 6.57 26.15
N LYS A 149 1.30 5.64 27.12
CA LYS A 149 2.21 5.75 28.27
C LYS A 149 3.69 5.72 27.90
N LEU A 150 4.05 5.12 26.75
CA LEU A 150 5.43 5.05 26.24
C LEU A 150 5.80 6.23 25.35
N MET A 151 4.87 7.13 25.09
CA MET A 151 5.06 8.24 24.16
C MET A 151 5.04 9.59 24.89
N LYS A 152 5.48 10.65 24.20
CA LYS A 152 5.33 12.01 24.68
C LYS A 152 3.85 12.33 24.85
N GLN A 153 3.49 13.09 25.87
CA GLN A 153 2.11 13.56 26.08
C GLN A 153 1.61 14.34 24.87
N THR A 154 0.35 14.14 24.57
CA THR A 154 -0.38 14.89 23.55
C THR A 154 -1.00 16.13 24.17
N GLN A 155 -1.37 17.10 23.33
CA GLN A 155 -2.06 18.30 23.79
C GLN A 155 -3.36 17.94 24.55
N MET A 156 -4.06 16.89 24.15
CA MET A 156 -5.30 16.47 24.82
C MET A 156 -5.08 15.92 26.21
N GLU A 157 -3.93 15.31 26.46
CA GLU A 157 -3.51 14.88 27.81
C GLU A 157 -3.10 16.09 28.67
N ASP A 158 -2.35 17.03 28.09
CA ASP A 158 -1.94 18.26 28.80
C ASP A 158 -3.13 19.15 29.18
N GLU A 159 -4.18 19.18 28.35
CA GLU A 159 -5.43 19.91 28.62
C GLU A 159 -6.42 19.12 29.50
N GLY A 160 -6.09 17.91 29.93
CA GLY A 160 -6.92 17.07 30.78
C GLY A 160 -8.18 16.50 30.08
N ILE A 161 -8.28 16.55 28.76
CA ILE A 161 -9.38 15.98 27.97
C ILE A 161 -9.25 14.45 27.92
N VAL A 162 -8.00 13.97 27.87
CA VAL A 162 -7.66 12.54 27.89
C VAL A 162 -6.92 12.22 29.17
N ASP A 163 -7.46 11.30 29.95
CA ASP A 163 -6.77 10.78 31.14
C ASP A 163 -5.65 9.82 30.74
N ARG A 164 -4.40 10.26 30.90
CA ARG A 164 -3.21 9.45 30.64
C ARG A 164 -3.19 8.13 31.43
N GLY A 165 -3.78 8.10 32.62
CA GLY A 165 -3.89 6.90 33.47
C GLY A 165 -4.60 5.75 32.74
N ARG A 166 -5.53 6.07 31.85
CA ARG A 166 -6.33 5.11 31.07
C ARG A 166 -5.65 4.65 29.76
N LEU A 167 -4.52 5.26 29.37
CA LEU A 167 -3.74 4.81 28.23
C LEU A 167 -2.92 3.58 28.61
N LEU A 168 -2.41 2.85 27.57
CA LEU A 168 -1.62 1.64 27.75
C LEU A 168 -0.16 1.84 27.35
N ASP A 169 0.64 0.83 27.66
CA ASP A 169 2.09 0.77 27.39
C ASP A 169 2.45 -0.41 26.45
N ILE A 170 1.52 -0.79 25.59
CA ILE A 170 1.74 -1.87 24.62
C ILE A 170 2.80 -1.47 23.60
N SER A 171 3.76 -2.36 23.35
CA SER A 171 4.81 -2.17 22.36
C SER A 171 5.28 -3.47 21.72
N GLY A 172 5.94 -3.35 20.55
CA GLY A 172 6.52 -4.47 19.84
C GLY A 172 5.53 -5.23 18.96
N ARG A 173 5.98 -6.40 18.46
CA ARG A 173 5.24 -7.16 17.43
C ARG A 173 4.30 -8.23 18.00
N ARG A 174 4.42 -8.55 19.27
CA ARG A 174 3.55 -9.54 19.92
C ARG A 174 2.18 -8.94 20.12
N ARG A 175 1.14 -9.71 19.79
CA ARG A 175 -0.26 -9.26 19.84
C ARG A 175 -1.07 -9.79 21.04
N LEU A 176 -0.41 -10.54 21.91
CA LEU A 176 -1.08 -11.09 23.07
C LEU A 176 -1.77 -10.03 23.95
N PRO A 177 -1.11 -8.88 24.26
CA PRO A 177 -1.78 -7.83 25.04
C PRO A 177 -3.03 -7.26 24.38
N GLN A 178 -3.04 -7.16 23.02
CA GLN A 178 -4.22 -6.71 22.30
C GLN A 178 -5.36 -7.74 22.35
N PHE A 179 -5.07 -9.03 22.30
CA PHE A 179 -6.10 -10.07 22.44
C PHE A 179 -6.71 -10.09 23.85
N GLU A 180 -5.87 -9.98 24.89
CA GLU A 180 -6.33 -9.86 26.28
C GLU A 180 -7.18 -8.59 26.49
N LEU A 181 -6.80 -7.49 25.86
CA LEU A 181 -7.57 -6.25 25.89
C LEU A 181 -8.91 -6.41 25.14
N ALA A 182 -8.91 -7.10 24.00
CA ALA A 182 -10.12 -7.37 23.23
C ALA A 182 -11.15 -8.15 24.05
N GLU A 183 -10.71 -9.17 24.75
CA GLU A 183 -11.56 -9.96 25.65
C GLU A 183 -12.16 -9.09 26.77
N LYS A 184 -11.33 -8.26 27.43
CA LYS A 184 -11.78 -7.33 28.48
C LYS A 184 -12.80 -6.31 28.00
N LEU A 185 -12.65 -5.83 26.74
CA LEU A 185 -13.53 -4.82 26.16
C LEU A 185 -14.71 -5.41 25.36
N GLY A 186 -14.86 -6.74 25.33
CA GLY A 186 -15.92 -7.42 24.59
C GLY A 186 -15.80 -7.27 23.06
N VAL A 187 -14.59 -7.18 22.53
CA VAL A 187 -14.30 -7.05 21.09
C VAL A 187 -13.90 -8.42 20.55
N TYR A 188 -14.84 -9.16 20.00
CA TYR A 188 -14.61 -10.53 19.53
C TYR A 188 -14.52 -10.66 18.02
N ASP A 189 -15.13 -9.74 17.27
CA ASP A 189 -15.19 -9.77 15.81
C ASP A 189 -14.27 -8.71 15.18
N TYR A 190 -13.09 -9.12 14.82
CA TYR A 190 -12.17 -8.36 14.00
C TYR A 190 -11.74 -9.22 12.82
N PRO A 191 -12.21 -8.89 11.60
CA PRO A 191 -12.15 -9.81 10.45
C PRO A 191 -10.76 -10.06 9.90
N CYS A 192 -9.79 -9.21 10.18
CA CYS A 192 -8.44 -9.39 9.69
C CYS A 192 -7.41 -8.80 10.66
N PRO A 193 -6.38 -9.56 11.05
CA PRO A 193 -5.32 -9.04 11.90
C PRO A 193 -4.53 -7.89 11.27
N SER A 194 -4.52 -7.77 9.96
CA SER A 194 -4.01 -6.59 9.23
C SER A 194 -4.42 -6.67 7.77
N GLY A 195 -5.11 -5.66 7.25
CA GLY A 195 -5.22 -5.46 5.82
C GLY A 195 -3.81 -5.40 5.22
N GLY A 196 -3.51 -6.26 4.26
CA GLY A 196 -2.25 -6.26 3.54
C GLY A 196 -2.19 -5.10 2.55
N CYS A 197 -0.99 -4.56 2.34
CA CYS A 197 -0.72 -3.63 1.25
C CYS A 197 0.07 -4.38 0.17
N LEU A 198 -0.41 -4.40 -1.06
CA LEU A 198 0.27 -5.05 -2.19
C LEU A 198 1.71 -4.57 -2.38
N LEU A 199 2.00 -3.33 -2.01
CA LEU A 199 3.37 -2.79 -2.07
C LEU A 199 4.36 -3.51 -1.13
N THR A 200 3.88 -4.34 -0.20
CA THR A 200 4.71 -5.19 0.65
C THR A 200 4.88 -6.61 0.11
N ASP A 201 4.08 -6.99 -0.89
CA ASP A 201 4.20 -8.29 -1.56
C ASP A 201 5.37 -8.28 -2.53
N PRO A 202 6.32 -9.24 -2.45
CA PRO A 202 7.51 -9.24 -3.31
C PRO A 202 7.20 -9.34 -4.80
N GLU A 203 6.21 -10.17 -5.19
CA GLU A 203 5.88 -10.37 -6.60
C GLU A 203 5.22 -9.12 -7.19
N PHE A 204 4.29 -8.51 -6.45
CA PHE A 204 3.67 -7.27 -6.87
C PHE A 204 4.69 -6.12 -6.90
N ALA A 205 5.57 -6.04 -5.91
CA ALA A 205 6.64 -5.05 -5.87
C ALA A 205 7.58 -5.14 -7.08
N MET A 206 7.88 -6.34 -7.56
CA MET A 206 8.63 -6.52 -8.81
C MET A 206 7.86 -5.96 -10.02
N ARG A 207 6.56 -6.23 -10.11
CA ARG A 207 5.72 -5.77 -11.23
C ARG A 207 5.60 -4.25 -11.28
N ILE A 208 5.37 -3.61 -10.13
CA ILE A 208 5.24 -2.14 -10.07
C ILE A 208 6.59 -1.45 -10.30
N ARG A 209 7.70 -2.02 -9.84
CA ARG A 209 9.05 -1.49 -10.13
C ARG A 209 9.36 -1.56 -11.61
N ASP A 210 9.14 -2.72 -12.24
CA ASP A 210 9.31 -2.87 -13.68
C ASP A 210 8.42 -1.89 -14.48
N TYR A 211 7.20 -1.64 -13.97
CA TYR A 211 6.30 -0.66 -14.58
C TYR A 211 6.90 0.74 -14.52
N LEU A 212 7.34 1.18 -13.33
CA LEU A 212 7.94 2.51 -13.14
C LEU A 212 9.21 2.72 -13.99
N GLU A 213 10.01 1.67 -14.15
CA GLU A 213 11.25 1.72 -14.92
C GLU A 213 11.01 1.79 -16.44
N ASN A 214 9.94 1.19 -16.96
CA ASN A 214 9.71 1.03 -18.40
C ASN A 214 8.52 1.80 -18.95
N GLU A 215 7.52 2.10 -18.13
CA GLU A 215 6.25 2.69 -18.58
C GLU A 215 5.95 4.05 -17.92
N GLY A 216 6.72 4.40 -16.88
CA GLY A 216 6.61 5.69 -16.17
C GLY A 216 5.61 5.70 -15.01
N PRO A 217 5.07 6.86 -14.64
CA PRO A 217 4.15 6.98 -13.51
C PRO A 217 2.88 6.13 -13.72
N PRO A 218 2.46 5.35 -12.71
CA PRO A 218 1.33 4.46 -12.88
C PRO A 218 0.00 5.20 -12.84
N THR A 219 -0.97 4.69 -13.60
CA THR A 219 -2.37 5.07 -13.50
C THR A 219 -3.15 4.05 -12.65
N ILE A 220 -4.35 4.40 -12.21
CA ILE A 220 -5.25 3.45 -11.49
C ILE A 220 -5.50 2.22 -12.37
N GLU A 221 -5.72 2.41 -13.65
CA GLU A 221 -5.94 1.33 -14.61
C GLU A 221 -4.73 0.40 -14.71
N ALA A 222 -3.51 0.96 -14.78
CA ALA A 222 -2.29 0.18 -14.77
C ALA A 222 -2.16 -0.68 -13.50
N ILE A 223 -2.50 -0.11 -12.32
CA ILE A 223 -2.47 -0.87 -11.07
C ILE A 223 -3.48 -2.03 -11.10
N LEU A 224 -4.66 -1.83 -11.66
CA LEU A 224 -5.64 -2.91 -11.81
C LEU A 224 -5.11 -4.05 -12.69
N LEU A 225 -4.44 -3.71 -13.79
CA LEU A 225 -3.78 -4.72 -14.63
C LEU A 225 -2.64 -5.43 -13.90
N LEU A 226 -1.81 -4.71 -13.14
CA LEU A 226 -0.70 -5.30 -12.40
C LEU A 226 -1.12 -6.32 -11.33
N LYS A 227 -2.39 -6.29 -10.89
CA LYS A 227 -2.94 -7.23 -9.90
C LYS A 227 -3.26 -8.60 -10.48
N VAL A 228 -3.49 -8.70 -11.79
CA VAL A 228 -3.99 -9.93 -12.44
C VAL A 228 -2.93 -10.57 -13.33
N GLY A 229 -3.00 -11.87 -13.51
CA GLY A 229 -2.17 -12.60 -14.45
C GLY A 229 -0.71 -12.82 -14.03
N ARG A 230 0.01 -13.45 -14.95
CA ARG A 230 1.47 -13.62 -14.95
C ARG A 230 2.07 -12.59 -15.87
N HIS A 231 3.03 -11.83 -15.37
CA HIS A 231 3.62 -10.72 -16.09
C HIS A 231 4.98 -11.08 -16.68
N PHE A 232 5.17 -10.72 -17.95
CA PHE A 232 6.39 -10.91 -18.71
C PHE A 232 6.80 -9.59 -19.37
N ARG A 233 8.08 -9.44 -19.67
CA ARG A 233 8.66 -8.31 -20.41
C ARG A 233 9.36 -8.82 -21.66
N VAL A 234 8.95 -8.32 -22.84
CA VAL A 234 9.56 -8.62 -24.13
C VAL A 234 9.95 -7.29 -24.78
N GLY A 235 11.23 -6.98 -24.76
CA GLY A 235 11.68 -5.63 -25.11
C GLY A 235 11.05 -4.58 -24.18
N SER A 236 10.41 -3.59 -24.77
CA SER A 236 9.62 -2.58 -24.02
C SER A 236 8.19 -2.99 -23.74
N THR A 237 7.70 -4.10 -24.33
CA THR A 237 6.31 -4.50 -24.25
C THR A 237 6.05 -5.42 -23.07
N ARG A 238 5.00 -5.12 -22.31
CA ARG A 238 4.48 -5.99 -21.26
C ARG A 238 3.51 -7.01 -21.87
N VAL A 239 3.67 -8.26 -21.48
CA VAL A 239 2.76 -9.36 -21.83
C VAL A 239 2.18 -9.94 -20.55
N VAL A 240 0.86 -10.09 -20.48
CA VAL A 240 0.14 -10.59 -19.31
C VAL A 240 -0.66 -11.83 -19.69
N VAL A 241 -0.47 -12.93 -18.96
CA VAL A 241 -1.16 -14.21 -19.17
C VAL A 241 -2.09 -14.48 -18.00
N GLY A 242 -3.37 -14.69 -18.25
CA GLY A 242 -4.37 -14.99 -17.22
C GLY A 242 -4.09 -16.33 -16.53
N ARG A 243 -4.56 -16.46 -15.30
CA ARG A 243 -4.39 -17.68 -14.47
C ARG A 243 -5.67 -18.48 -14.33
N ASN A 244 -6.81 -17.83 -14.55
CA ASN A 244 -8.15 -18.39 -14.40
C ASN A 244 -9.15 -17.58 -15.22
N GLU A 245 -10.40 -18.03 -15.28
CA GLU A 245 -11.47 -17.40 -16.04
C GLU A 245 -11.74 -15.94 -15.64
N LEU A 246 -11.74 -15.64 -14.34
CA LEU A 246 -11.95 -14.27 -13.87
C LEU A 246 -10.88 -13.31 -14.41
N GLU A 247 -9.62 -13.72 -14.36
CA GLU A 247 -8.52 -12.93 -14.89
C GLU A 247 -8.55 -12.83 -16.42
N ASN A 248 -8.93 -13.92 -17.10
CA ASN A 248 -9.15 -13.90 -18.55
C ASN A 248 -10.19 -12.83 -18.93
N ASN A 249 -11.33 -12.80 -18.24
CA ASN A 249 -12.37 -11.81 -18.48
C ASN A 249 -11.89 -10.37 -18.23
N ILE A 250 -11.06 -10.17 -17.20
CA ILE A 250 -10.43 -8.86 -16.92
C ILE A 250 -9.48 -8.48 -18.08
N LEU A 251 -8.62 -9.40 -18.51
CA LEU A 251 -7.67 -9.14 -19.62
C LEU A 251 -8.39 -8.87 -20.95
N GLU A 252 -9.53 -9.53 -21.22
CA GLU A 252 -10.38 -9.18 -22.35
C GLU A 252 -10.91 -7.76 -22.29
N GLY A 253 -11.29 -7.29 -21.06
CA GLY A 253 -11.70 -5.91 -20.86
C GLY A 253 -10.59 -4.91 -21.19
N PHE A 254 -9.34 -5.24 -20.86
CA PHE A 254 -8.17 -4.44 -21.24
C PHE A 254 -7.89 -4.50 -22.75
N ALA A 255 -7.96 -5.67 -23.37
CA ALA A 255 -7.73 -5.84 -24.80
C ALA A 255 -8.68 -4.98 -25.66
N ARG A 256 -9.93 -4.84 -25.26
CA ARG A 256 -10.91 -3.98 -25.94
C ARG A 256 -10.57 -2.49 -25.91
N ARG A 257 -9.75 -2.05 -24.95
CA ARG A 257 -9.32 -0.64 -24.81
C ARG A 257 -8.00 -0.34 -25.51
N GLY A 258 -7.29 -1.40 -25.96
CA GLY A 258 -6.03 -1.31 -26.65
C GLY A 258 -5.13 -2.50 -26.29
N GLY A 259 -4.23 -2.85 -27.19
CA GLY A 259 -3.37 -4.02 -27.06
C GLY A 259 -3.81 -5.20 -27.93
N THR A 260 -3.03 -6.24 -27.87
CA THR A 260 -3.24 -7.45 -28.69
C THR A 260 -3.63 -8.61 -27.79
N ARG A 261 -4.79 -9.20 -28.06
CA ARG A 261 -5.31 -10.39 -27.39
C ARG A 261 -4.82 -11.64 -28.13
N LEU A 262 -4.40 -12.66 -27.37
CA LEU A 262 -3.98 -13.95 -27.90
C LEU A 262 -4.70 -15.07 -27.15
N GLU A 263 -5.15 -16.09 -27.87
CA GLU A 263 -5.77 -17.33 -27.34
C GLU A 263 -5.47 -18.50 -28.23
N VAL A 264 -5.35 -19.72 -27.69
CA VAL A 264 -5.19 -20.93 -28.47
C VAL A 264 -6.54 -21.33 -29.06
N GLU A 265 -6.57 -21.67 -30.34
CA GLU A 265 -7.81 -22.12 -31.01
C GLU A 265 -8.17 -23.55 -30.67
N GLY A 266 -9.43 -23.78 -30.30
CA GLY A 266 -9.98 -25.11 -30.09
C GLY A 266 -9.45 -25.85 -28.85
N ILE A 267 -8.63 -25.22 -28.04
CA ILE A 267 -8.04 -25.80 -26.82
C ILE A 267 -8.28 -24.85 -25.64
N SER A 268 -8.60 -25.40 -24.49
CA SER A 268 -8.74 -24.63 -23.27
C SER A 268 -7.41 -23.99 -22.88
N GLY A 269 -7.46 -22.70 -22.52
CA GLY A 269 -6.25 -21.98 -22.17
C GLY A 269 -6.49 -20.57 -21.67
N PRO A 270 -5.41 -19.85 -21.37
CA PRO A 270 -5.48 -18.48 -20.91
C PRO A 270 -5.76 -17.50 -22.06
N VAL A 271 -6.34 -16.38 -21.71
CA VAL A 271 -6.23 -15.15 -22.50
C VAL A 271 -4.88 -14.50 -22.17
N THR A 272 -4.14 -14.15 -23.22
CA THR A 272 -2.91 -13.37 -23.10
C THR A 272 -3.12 -12.00 -23.72
N LEU A 273 -2.63 -10.97 -23.03
CA LEU A 273 -2.66 -9.57 -23.46
C LEU A 273 -1.24 -9.07 -23.67
N ALA A 274 -0.89 -8.64 -24.88
CA ALA A 274 0.31 -7.86 -25.15
C ALA A 274 -0.05 -6.38 -25.22
N LEU A 275 0.61 -5.53 -24.43
CA LEU A 275 0.36 -4.08 -24.40
C LEU A 275 1.10 -3.39 -25.55
N GLY A 276 0.60 -3.58 -26.74
CA GLY A 276 1.17 -3.05 -28.00
C GLY A 276 1.04 -4.04 -29.13
N CYS A 277 1.56 -3.68 -30.29
CA CYS A 277 1.53 -4.48 -31.52
C CYS A 277 2.95 -4.89 -32.00
N ASP A 278 3.95 -4.84 -31.12
CA ASP A 278 5.30 -5.32 -31.48
C ASP A 278 5.25 -6.82 -31.80
N GLU A 279 5.72 -7.18 -33.01
CA GLU A 279 5.69 -8.55 -33.49
C GLU A 279 6.51 -9.52 -32.62
N ALA A 280 7.61 -9.06 -32.04
CA ALA A 280 8.39 -9.88 -31.13
C ALA A 280 7.59 -10.21 -29.85
N ALA A 281 6.86 -9.24 -29.32
CA ALA A 281 5.99 -9.43 -28.15
C ALA A 281 4.76 -10.30 -28.48
N VAL A 282 4.16 -10.14 -29.65
CA VAL A 282 3.06 -10.99 -30.12
C VAL A 282 3.51 -12.44 -30.26
N ASN A 283 4.64 -12.69 -30.91
CA ASN A 283 5.19 -14.04 -31.06
C ASN A 283 5.56 -14.68 -29.72
N ALA A 284 6.17 -13.91 -28.81
CA ALA A 284 6.47 -14.37 -27.46
C ALA A 284 5.18 -14.63 -26.67
N GLY A 285 4.19 -13.74 -26.79
CA GLY A 285 2.86 -13.89 -26.20
C GLY A 285 2.17 -15.17 -26.67
N ALA A 286 2.26 -15.51 -27.96
CA ALA A 286 1.73 -16.74 -28.50
C ALA A 286 2.36 -17.99 -27.89
N LYS A 287 3.70 -18.01 -27.77
CA LYS A 287 4.43 -19.10 -27.09
C LYS A 287 4.04 -19.24 -25.63
N LEU A 288 3.83 -18.11 -24.93
CA LEU A 288 3.36 -18.10 -23.56
C LEU A 288 1.91 -18.60 -23.45
N THR A 289 1.04 -18.21 -24.38
CA THR A 289 -0.36 -18.68 -24.41
C THR A 289 -0.42 -20.20 -24.55
N VAL A 290 0.33 -20.78 -25.51
CA VAL A 290 0.44 -22.24 -25.69
C VAL A 290 1.04 -22.89 -24.44
N ARG A 291 2.08 -22.31 -23.83
CA ARG A 291 2.72 -22.86 -22.62
C ARG A 291 1.77 -23.04 -21.44
N TYR A 292 0.80 -22.15 -21.28
CA TYR A 292 -0.15 -22.15 -20.18
C TYR A 292 -1.55 -22.66 -20.55
N SER A 293 -1.72 -23.20 -21.78
CA SER A 293 -2.92 -23.88 -22.22
C SER A 293 -2.82 -25.41 -22.01
N ASP A 294 -3.90 -26.09 -22.30
CA ASP A 294 -3.97 -27.55 -22.32
C ASP A 294 -3.41 -28.18 -23.63
N ALA A 295 -2.72 -27.39 -24.45
CA ALA A 295 -2.10 -27.86 -25.68
C ALA A 295 -0.98 -28.89 -25.38
N PRO A 296 -0.86 -29.96 -26.18
CA PRO A 296 0.22 -30.92 -26.06
C PRO A 296 1.59 -30.25 -26.19
N ARG A 297 2.53 -30.64 -25.34
CA ARG A 297 3.89 -30.07 -25.39
C ARG A 297 4.63 -30.59 -26.59
N GLY A 298 5.36 -29.70 -27.28
CA GLY A 298 6.13 -30.03 -28.49
C GLY A 298 5.34 -29.94 -29.79
N ASP A 299 4.02 -29.73 -29.73
CA ASP A 299 3.18 -29.56 -30.91
C ASP A 299 2.99 -28.07 -31.24
N LEU A 300 2.93 -27.77 -32.53
CA LEU A 300 2.52 -26.46 -33.02
C LEU A 300 1.01 -26.29 -32.86
N SER A 301 0.62 -25.22 -32.18
CA SER A 301 -0.78 -24.85 -31.97
C SER A 301 -1.12 -23.56 -32.72
N TRP A 302 -2.35 -23.48 -33.23
CA TRP A 302 -2.84 -22.23 -33.78
C TRP A 302 -3.24 -21.31 -32.68
N VAL A 303 -2.71 -20.08 -32.72
CA VAL A 303 -3.03 -19.00 -31.81
C VAL A 303 -3.73 -17.89 -32.57
N LYS A 304 -4.93 -17.59 -32.16
CA LYS A 304 -5.71 -16.45 -32.64
C LYS A 304 -5.14 -15.16 -32.03
N VAL A 305 -4.84 -14.20 -32.87
CA VAL A 305 -4.29 -12.89 -32.50
C VAL A 305 -5.30 -11.83 -32.93
N THR A 306 -5.85 -11.10 -31.99
CA THR A 306 -6.86 -10.07 -32.21
C THR A 306 -6.36 -8.74 -31.70
N SER A 307 -6.29 -7.74 -32.55
CA SER A 307 -6.05 -6.34 -32.22
C SER A 307 -7.27 -5.48 -32.59
N ALA A 308 -7.22 -4.16 -32.35
CA ALA A 308 -8.33 -3.27 -32.67
C ALA A 308 -8.74 -3.34 -34.14
N ASP A 309 -7.78 -3.46 -35.07
CA ASP A 309 -7.99 -3.33 -36.52
C ASP A 309 -7.77 -4.63 -37.29
N SER A 310 -7.38 -5.72 -36.64
CA SER A 310 -7.03 -6.96 -37.33
C SER A 310 -7.26 -8.22 -36.50
N GLU A 311 -7.63 -9.28 -37.20
CA GLU A 311 -7.64 -10.64 -36.67
C GLU A 311 -6.79 -11.51 -37.57
N ARG A 312 -5.87 -12.27 -37.00
CA ARG A 312 -5.01 -13.21 -37.73
C ARG A 312 -4.70 -14.45 -36.91
N ARG A 313 -4.11 -15.42 -37.52
CA ARG A 313 -3.66 -16.66 -36.86
C ARG A 313 -2.16 -16.81 -37.05
N ILE A 314 -1.50 -17.27 -36.01
CA ILE A 314 -0.08 -17.64 -36.06
C ILE A 314 0.10 -19.03 -35.45
N GLN A 315 1.08 -19.77 -35.92
CA GLN A 315 1.47 -21.02 -35.29
C GLN A 315 2.55 -20.75 -34.25
N ALA A 316 2.40 -21.35 -33.08
CA ALA A 316 3.40 -21.26 -32.02
C ALA A 316 3.54 -22.61 -31.30
N GLU A 317 4.76 -22.90 -30.89
CA GLU A 317 5.10 -23.95 -29.93
C GLU A 317 5.13 -23.36 -28.51
N ALA A 318 4.93 -24.17 -27.48
CA ALA A 318 5.03 -23.75 -26.11
C ALA A 318 6.43 -23.18 -25.79
N ALA A 319 6.48 -22.05 -25.07
CA ALA A 319 7.75 -21.52 -24.59
C ALA A 319 8.47 -22.57 -23.71
N ASP A 320 9.74 -22.80 -23.95
CA ASP A 320 10.59 -23.58 -23.06
C ASP A 320 10.91 -22.83 -21.75
N ASP A 321 11.54 -23.50 -20.80
CA ASP A 321 11.80 -22.91 -19.48
C ASP A 321 12.84 -21.78 -19.56
N ASP A 322 13.83 -21.85 -20.42
CA ASP A 322 14.86 -20.81 -20.60
C ASP A 322 14.24 -19.54 -21.23
N THR A 323 13.43 -19.71 -22.24
CA THR A 323 12.66 -18.61 -22.87
C THR A 323 11.72 -17.97 -21.84
N LEU A 324 10.97 -18.79 -21.09
CA LEU A 324 10.09 -18.31 -20.03
C LEU A 324 10.83 -17.47 -18.99
N GLU A 325 11.96 -17.98 -18.48
CA GLU A 325 12.77 -17.30 -17.47
C GLU A 325 13.45 -16.01 -18.00
N SER A 326 13.76 -15.95 -19.27
CA SER A 326 14.31 -14.75 -19.90
C SER A 326 13.32 -13.60 -19.98
N MET A 327 12.03 -13.92 -20.15
CA MET A 327 10.95 -12.93 -20.26
C MET A 327 10.31 -12.59 -18.91
N ARG A 328 10.50 -13.42 -17.87
CA ARG A 328 9.87 -13.21 -16.57
C ARG A 328 10.39 -11.93 -15.91
N ILE A 329 9.49 -11.10 -15.40
CA ILE A 329 9.85 -9.92 -14.64
C ILE A 329 10.53 -10.37 -13.35
N LYS A 330 11.82 -10.04 -13.22
CA LYS A 330 12.68 -10.41 -12.09
C LYS A 330 12.95 -9.19 -11.22
N GLY A 331 12.96 -9.40 -9.90
CA GLY A 331 13.46 -8.38 -8.99
C GLY A 331 14.95 -8.14 -9.25
N THR A 332 15.32 -6.92 -9.57
CA THR A 332 16.73 -6.53 -9.51
C THR A 332 17.22 -6.75 -8.08
N LYS A 333 18.28 -7.57 -7.89
CA LYS A 333 18.98 -7.62 -6.59
C LYS A 333 19.30 -6.18 -6.23
N SER A 334 18.75 -5.70 -5.11
CA SER A 334 18.95 -4.35 -4.60
C SER A 334 20.45 -4.01 -4.69
N ARG A 335 20.85 -3.22 -5.64
CA ARG A 335 22.09 -2.47 -5.57
C ARG A 335 21.85 -1.41 -4.51
N ASN A 336 22.24 -1.70 -3.28
CA ASN A 336 22.41 -0.70 -2.24
C ASN A 336 23.38 0.37 -2.79
N LYS A 337 22.86 1.36 -3.50
CA LYS A 337 23.54 2.62 -3.66
C LYS A 337 23.52 3.31 -2.30
N LYS A 338 24.53 3.04 -1.48
CA LYS A 338 24.96 4.01 -0.48
C LYS A 338 25.16 5.32 -1.24
N ALA A 339 24.26 6.25 -1.03
CA ALA A 339 24.47 7.62 -1.42
C ALA A 339 25.60 8.19 -0.53
N SER A 340 26.84 7.96 -0.94
CA SER A 340 28.00 8.69 -0.46
C SER A 340 28.03 10.03 -1.21
N GLY A 341 27.16 10.93 -0.80
CA GLY A 341 27.20 12.34 -1.18
C GLY A 341 27.91 13.14 -0.12
N SER A 342 29.22 12.97 0.00
CA SER A 342 30.05 13.93 0.72
C SER A 342 30.12 15.21 -0.12
N ARG A 343 29.28 16.19 0.17
CA ARG A 343 29.58 17.58 -0.17
C ARG A 343 30.65 18.06 0.80
N ALA A 344 31.87 18.15 0.30
CA ALA A 344 32.95 18.88 0.93
C ALA A 344 32.51 20.34 1.14
N LEU A 345 32.28 20.74 2.37
CA LEU A 345 32.26 22.14 2.77
C LEU A 345 33.70 22.54 3.08
N GLY A 346 34.14 23.57 2.33
CA GLY A 346 35.48 24.13 2.39
C GLY A 346 35.88 24.55 3.79
N GLY A 347 37.13 24.27 4.11
CA GLY A 347 37.77 24.61 5.38
C GLY A 347 37.89 26.12 5.57
N ILE A 348 37.53 26.54 6.76
CA ILE A 348 37.94 27.81 7.35
C ILE A 348 39.00 27.47 8.43
N PRO A 349 40.18 28.11 8.44
CA PRO A 349 41.26 27.76 9.36
C PRO A 349 40.92 28.18 10.81
N THR A 350 41.02 27.26 11.73
CA THR A 350 40.98 27.53 13.17
C THR A 350 42.29 28.13 13.62
N GLN A 351 42.29 29.36 14.07
CA GLN A 351 43.35 29.93 14.91
C GLN A 351 43.19 29.40 16.34
N SER A 352 44.28 28.90 16.85
CA SER A 352 44.47 28.51 18.25
C SER A 352 44.40 29.70 19.19
N VAL A 353 43.59 29.57 20.24
CA VAL A 353 43.80 30.36 21.46
C VAL A 353 43.84 29.38 22.63
N THR A 354 45.01 29.30 23.20
CA THR A 354 45.32 28.68 24.49
C THR A 354 44.93 29.61 25.64
N ASP A 355 44.54 28.99 26.75
CA ASP A 355 44.55 29.50 28.14
C ASP A 355 43.51 30.54 28.55
N LEU A 356 42.66 30.16 29.48
CA LEU A 356 42.64 30.72 30.85
C LEU A 356 41.61 29.99 31.75
N HIS A 357 42.13 29.62 32.92
CA HIS A 357 41.43 29.12 34.09
C HIS A 357 40.32 30.07 34.59
N TYR A 358 39.19 29.53 34.95
CA TYR A 358 38.58 29.51 36.32
C TYR A 358 37.31 28.63 36.27
#